data_dba405deb05457d348c83ff2a118fcad
#
_entry.id   dba405deb05457d348c83ff2a118fcad
#
_cell.length_a   1.000
_cell.length_b   1.000
_cell.length_c   1.000
_cell.angle_alpha   90.00
_cell.angle_beta   90.00
_cell.angle_gamma   90.00
#
_symmetry.space_group_name_H-M   'P 1'
#
loop_
_entity.id
_entity.type
_entity.pdbx_description
1 polymer ?
#
loop_
_entity_poly.entity_id
_entity_poly.type
_entity_poly.pdbx_seq_one_letter_code
_entity_poly.pdbx_strand_id
1 'polypeptide(L)'
;MGDTKNLTSTEAIDKIKELAKEIDICMLCTYEADKLRARPMSTQKVDEEGNIWFLLDNTSDTYNQILKCQEVELLYAKGYDKYLVLHGSAWLSDDREKIKELWKTHAKIWFTEGVDDPRISVLKVTYDDGHYWDTKHGKIVQLTKMAASLLTGKTMDDGIEGDLN
;
A
#
# COMPACT_ATOMS: atom_id res chain seq x y z
N MET A 1 11.97 -11.67 18.82
CA MET A 1 10.86 -12.08 17.95
C MET A 1 9.66 -11.29 18.38
N GLY A 2 9.06 -10.51 17.49
CA GLY A 2 7.90 -9.67 17.80
C GLY A 2 6.69 -10.50 18.20
N ASP A 3 5.67 -9.86 18.79
CA ASP A 3 4.41 -10.53 19.06
C ASP A 3 3.62 -10.68 17.75
N THR A 4 3.00 -11.84 17.56
CA THR A 4 2.12 -12.09 16.41
C THR A 4 0.68 -11.72 16.77
N LYS A 5 0.04 -10.87 15.96
CA LYS A 5 -1.38 -10.50 16.09
C LYS A 5 -2.04 -10.52 14.71
N ASN A 6 -2.71 -11.61 14.37
CA ASN A 6 -3.51 -11.69 13.16
C ASN A 6 -4.79 -10.85 13.31
N LEU A 7 -5.12 -10.11 12.26
CA LEU A 7 -6.28 -9.21 12.20
C LEU A 7 -7.27 -9.72 11.15
N THR A 8 -8.55 -9.58 11.44
CA THR A 8 -9.61 -9.99 10.53
C THR A 8 -10.64 -8.88 10.35
N SER A 9 -11.31 -8.88 9.19
CA SER A 9 -12.42 -7.97 8.88
C SER A 9 -12.09 -6.50 9.17
N THR A 10 -12.84 -5.83 10.03
CA THR A 10 -12.70 -4.40 10.31
C THR A 10 -11.32 -4.02 10.86
N GLU A 11 -10.73 -4.85 11.74
CA GLU A 11 -9.39 -4.58 12.28
C GLU A 11 -8.31 -4.62 11.19
N ALA A 12 -8.43 -5.54 10.22
CA ALA A 12 -7.53 -5.62 9.06
C ALA A 12 -7.64 -4.37 8.19
N ILE A 13 -8.86 -3.95 7.86
CA ILE A 13 -9.13 -2.74 7.08
C ILE A 13 -8.57 -1.49 7.77
N ASP A 14 -8.77 -1.35 9.08
CA ASP A 14 -8.26 -0.22 9.86
C ASP A 14 -6.71 -0.18 9.84
N LYS A 15 -6.06 -1.34 9.95
CA LYS A 15 -4.59 -1.45 9.86
C LYS A 15 -4.07 -1.10 8.46
N ILE A 16 -4.75 -1.56 7.42
CA ILE A 16 -4.43 -1.19 6.03
C ILE A 16 -4.57 0.32 5.82
N LYS A 17 -5.66 0.93 6.28
CA LYS A 17 -5.88 2.38 6.21
C LYS A 17 -4.79 3.15 6.92
N GLU A 18 -4.43 2.72 8.14
CA GLU A 18 -3.37 3.34 8.94
C GLU A 18 -2.03 3.33 8.20
N LEU A 19 -1.56 2.15 7.81
CA LEU A 19 -0.23 1.98 7.20
C LEU A 19 -0.17 2.58 5.80
N ALA A 20 -1.17 2.38 4.95
CA ALA A 20 -1.21 2.94 3.60
C ALA A 20 -1.26 4.48 3.62
N LYS A 21 -1.97 5.09 4.58
CA LYS A 21 -1.99 6.55 4.76
C LYS A 21 -0.66 7.10 5.28
N GLU A 22 -0.04 6.38 6.20
CA GLU A 22 1.24 6.82 6.80
C GLU A 22 2.41 6.70 5.82
N ILE A 23 2.42 5.64 5.01
CA ILE A 23 3.51 5.36 4.06
C ILE A 23 3.28 6.09 2.73
N ASP A 24 2.03 6.21 2.28
CA ASP A 24 1.52 6.90 1.09
C ASP A 24 1.94 6.24 -0.24
N ILE A 25 3.22 5.96 -0.45
CA ILE A 25 3.74 5.36 -1.69
C ILE A 25 4.02 3.88 -1.48
N CYS A 26 3.43 3.03 -2.34
CA CYS A 26 3.76 1.61 -2.41
C CYS A 26 4.51 1.27 -3.70
N MET A 27 5.15 0.11 -3.72
CA MET A 27 5.53 -0.55 -4.96
C MET A 27 4.34 -1.39 -5.41
N LEU A 28 3.68 -0.99 -6.50
CA LEU A 28 2.69 -1.82 -7.19
C LEU A 28 3.42 -2.83 -8.06
N CYS A 29 3.18 -4.09 -7.82
CA CYS A 29 3.72 -5.21 -8.57
C CYS A 29 2.66 -5.81 -9.47
N THR A 30 2.98 -5.94 -10.76
CA THR A 30 2.16 -6.59 -11.79
C THR A 30 2.97 -7.69 -12.47
N TYR A 31 2.32 -8.55 -13.21
CA TYR A 31 2.95 -9.63 -13.93
C TYR A 31 2.95 -9.40 -15.44
N GLU A 32 4.09 -9.62 -16.09
CA GLU A 32 4.24 -9.63 -17.53
C GLU A 32 4.87 -10.95 -17.95
N ALA A 33 4.06 -11.86 -18.45
CA ALA A 33 4.39 -13.29 -18.55
C ALA A 33 4.85 -13.80 -17.17
N ASP A 34 6.05 -14.38 -17.06
CA ASP A 34 6.59 -14.92 -15.80
C ASP A 34 7.46 -13.90 -15.03
N LYS A 35 7.38 -12.61 -15.37
CA LYS A 35 8.23 -11.56 -14.77
C LYS A 35 7.42 -10.59 -13.93
N LEU A 36 7.86 -10.42 -12.70
CA LEU A 36 7.36 -9.37 -11.82
C LEU A 36 7.84 -8.01 -12.33
N ARG A 37 6.92 -7.05 -12.43
CA ARG A 37 7.17 -5.65 -12.75
C ARG A 37 6.71 -4.78 -11.61
N ALA A 38 7.61 -4.03 -10.98
CA ALA A 38 7.31 -3.17 -9.85
C ALA A 38 7.56 -1.70 -10.18
N ARG A 39 6.68 -0.81 -9.69
CA ARG A 39 6.81 0.65 -9.80
C ARG A 39 6.18 1.36 -8.61
N PRO A 40 6.71 2.54 -8.24
CA PRO A 40 6.10 3.33 -7.18
C PRO A 40 4.75 3.88 -7.61
N MET A 41 3.76 3.80 -6.71
CA MET A 41 2.42 4.35 -6.91
C MET A 41 1.95 5.06 -5.64
N SER A 42 1.41 6.27 -5.79
CA SER A 42 0.84 7.03 -4.67
C SER A 42 -0.60 6.59 -4.40
N THR A 43 -0.85 6.13 -3.19
CA THR A 43 -2.20 5.77 -2.72
C THR A 43 -3.07 7.00 -2.62
N GLN A 44 -4.17 7.03 -3.36
CA GLN A 44 -5.10 8.16 -3.30
C GLN A 44 -6.08 8.01 -2.14
N LYS A 45 -6.59 6.80 -1.92
CA LYS A 45 -7.58 6.50 -0.90
C LYS A 45 -7.54 5.01 -0.55
N VAL A 46 -7.88 4.69 0.70
CA VAL A 46 -8.38 3.38 1.12
C VAL A 46 -9.81 3.60 1.58
N ASP A 47 -10.78 2.90 1.00
CA ASP A 47 -12.20 3.07 1.31
C ASP A 47 -12.64 2.24 2.52
N GLU A 48 -13.93 2.28 2.85
CA GLU A 48 -14.48 1.59 4.02
C GLU A 48 -14.53 0.06 3.87
N GLU A 49 -14.42 -0.42 2.64
CA GLU A 49 -14.36 -1.85 2.31
C GLU A 49 -12.91 -2.36 2.25
N GLY A 50 -11.92 -1.46 2.44
CA GLY A 50 -10.49 -1.78 2.34
C GLY A 50 -9.93 -1.77 0.93
N ASN A 51 -10.71 -1.34 -0.09
CA ASN A 51 -10.17 -1.19 -1.44
C ASN A 51 -9.17 -0.04 -1.50
N ILE A 52 -8.07 -0.26 -2.20
CA ILE A 52 -7.01 0.73 -2.38
C ILE A 52 -7.14 1.36 -3.77
N TRP A 53 -7.13 2.69 -3.83
CA TRP A 53 -7.42 3.46 -5.03
C TRP A 53 -6.21 4.25 -5.49
N PHE A 54 -5.94 4.21 -6.81
CA PHE A 54 -4.85 4.91 -7.47
C PHE A 54 -5.35 5.61 -8.73
N LEU A 55 -4.58 6.59 -9.22
CA LEU A 55 -4.70 7.14 -10.56
C LEU A 55 -3.50 6.67 -11.38
N LEU A 56 -3.74 6.25 -12.63
CA LEU A 56 -2.68 5.85 -13.54
C LEU A 56 -2.97 6.31 -14.97
N ASP A 57 -1.90 6.31 -15.79
CA ASP A 57 -1.98 6.64 -17.22
C ASP A 57 -2.44 5.39 -18.00
N ASN A 58 -3.56 5.51 -18.73
CA ASN A 58 -4.15 4.42 -19.52
C ASN A 58 -3.33 4.06 -20.77
N THR A 59 -2.28 4.82 -21.08
CA THR A 59 -1.31 4.47 -22.14
C THR A 59 -0.07 3.76 -21.59
N SER A 60 0.01 3.57 -20.27
CA SER A 60 1.18 2.98 -19.60
C SER A 60 1.27 1.46 -19.77
N ASP A 61 2.49 0.93 -19.63
CA ASP A 61 2.70 -0.52 -19.56
C ASP A 61 1.96 -1.15 -18.38
N THR A 62 1.86 -0.43 -17.25
CA THR A 62 1.11 -0.88 -16.07
C THR A 62 -0.36 -1.16 -16.40
N TYR A 63 -1.01 -0.24 -17.10
CA TYR A 63 -2.40 -0.41 -17.54
C TYR A 63 -2.55 -1.65 -18.43
N ASN A 64 -1.65 -1.81 -19.40
CA ASN A 64 -1.66 -2.97 -20.32
C ASN A 64 -1.35 -4.30 -19.61
N GLN A 65 -0.50 -4.30 -18.59
CA GLN A 65 -0.19 -5.49 -17.77
C GLN A 65 -1.41 -5.91 -16.95
N ILE A 66 -2.11 -4.97 -16.32
CA ILE A 66 -3.33 -5.23 -15.54
C ILE A 66 -4.47 -5.74 -16.44
N LEU A 67 -4.62 -5.24 -17.66
CA LEU A 67 -5.59 -5.78 -18.62
C LEU A 67 -5.37 -7.26 -18.94
N LYS A 68 -4.12 -7.72 -18.90
CA LYS A 68 -3.74 -9.11 -19.18
C LYS A 68 -3.78 -10.00 -17.94
N CYS A 69 -3.41 -9.47 -16.79
CA CYS A 69 -3.38 -10.19 -15.52
C CYS A 69 -3.79 -9.23 -14.40
N GLN A 70 -4.90 -9.54 -13.75
CA GLN A 70 -5.45 -8.70 -12.69
C GLN A 70 -4.80 -8.96 -11.32
N GLU A 71 -4.02 -10.03 -11.18
CA GLU A 71 -3.28 -10.30 -9.95
C GLU A 71 -2.20 -9.24 -9.73
N VAL A 72 -2.18 -8.66 -8.53
CA VAL A 72 -1.23 -7.62 -8.16
C VAL A 72 -0.79 -7.77 -6.72
N GLU A 73 0.37 -7.18 -6.41
CA GLU A 73 0.85 -7.05 -5.05
C GLU A 73 1.16 -5.58 -4.75
N LEU A 74 0.83 -5.14 -3.55
CA LEU A 74 1.17 -3.82 -3.03
C LEU A 74 2.17 -3.97 -1.89
N LEU A 75 3.34 -3.40 -2.05
CA LEU A 75 4.41 -3.46 -1.06
C LEU A 75 4.65 -2.06 -0.50
N TYR A 76 4.28 -1.83 0.75
CA TYR A 76 4.53 -0.60 1.47
C TYR A 76 5.70 -0.78 2.42
N ALA A 77 6.59 0.22 2.50
CA ALA A 77 7.73 0.19 3.39
C ALA A 77 8.06 1.60 3.89
N LYS A 78 8.26 1.77 5.20
CA LYS A 78 8.68 3.02 5.80
C LYS A 78 9.70 2.80 6.91
N GLY A 79 10.90 3.33 6.66
CA GLY A 79 12.00 3.14 7.59
C GLY A 79 12.42 1.68 7.67
N TYR A 80 12.61 1.19 8.89
CA TYR A 80 13.04 -0.19 9.19
C TYR A 80 12.02 -0.92 10.09
N ASP A 81 10.86 -0.34 10.31
CA ASP A 81 9.91 -0.77 11.34
C ASP A 81 8.47 -0.95 10.86
N LYS A 82 8.13 -0.43 9.67
CA LYS A 82 6.77 -0.51 9.14
C LYS A 82 6.75 -1.05 7.73
N TYR A 83 6.05 -2.15 7.56
CA TYR A 83 5.85 -2.79 6.27
C TYR A 83 4.42 -3.31 6.16
N LEU A 84 3.89 -3.30 4.95
CA LEU A 84 2.61 -3.89 4.62
C LEU A 84 2.72 -4.53 3.24
N VAL A 85 2.35 -5.78 3.14
CA VAL A 85 2.23 -6.53 1.89
C VAL A 85 0.78 -6.90 1.72
N LEU A 86 0.21 -6.61 0.55
CA LEU A 86 -1.15 -6.99 0.19
C LEU A 86 -1.13 -7.73 -1.14
N HIS A 87 -1.80 -8.87 -1.20
CA HIS A 87 -2.10 -9.59 -2.43
C HIS A 87 -3.54 -9.31 -2.81
N GLY A 88 -3.83 -9.15 -4.09
CA GLY A 88 -5.19 -8.88 -4.49
C GLY A 88 -5.40 -8.77 -5.99
N SER A 89 -6.58 -8.28 -6.34
CA SER A 89 -7.06 -8.15 -7.71
C SER A 89 -7.25 -6.69 -8.10
N ALA A 90 -6.76 -6.32 -9.27
CA ALA A 90 -6.79 -4.97 -9.83
C ALA A 90 -7.94 -4.80 -10.83
N TRP A 91 -8.65 -3.68 -10.74
CA TRP A 91 -9.76 -3.30 -11.61
C TRP A 91 -9.52 -1.92 -12.17
N LEU A 92 -9.67 -1.75 -13.48
CA LEU A 92 -9.49 -0.49 -14.20
C LEU A 92 -10.84 0.14 -14.53
N SER A 93 -10.92 1.46 -14.46
CA SER A 93 -12.13 2.22 -14.80
C SER A 93 -11.77 3.62 -15.29
N ASP A 94 -12.55 4.14 -16.24
CA ASP A 94 -12.45 5.51 -16.75
C ASP A 94 -13.56 6.40 -16.17
N ASP A 95 -14.13 6.04 -15.01
CA ASP A 95 -15.17 6.79 -14.30
C ASP A 95 -14.66 8.17 -13.92
N ARG A 96 -15.14 9.20 -14.63
CA ARG A 96 -14.72 10.60 -14.46
C ARG A 96 -15.10 11.18 -13.10
N GLU A 97 -16.22 10.76 -12.52
CA GLU A 97 -16.61 11.21 -11.19
C GLU A 97 -15.68 10.62 -10.12
N LYS A 98 -15.31 9.35 -10.28
CA LYS A 98 -14.31 8.73 -9.38
C LYS A 98 -12.93 9.36 -9.54
N ILE A 99 -12.51 9.70 -10.76
CA ILE A 99 -11.26 10.43 -11.01
C ILE A 99 -11.27 11.77 -10.28
N LYS A 100 -12.36 12.55 -10.37
CA LYS A 100 -12.49 13.83 -9.66
C LYS A 100 -12.45 13.67 -8.13
N GLU A 101 -13.13 12.65 -7.60
CA GLU A 101 -13.10 12.33 -6.16
C GLU A 101 -11.68 12.04 -5.67
N LEU A 102 -10.91 11.30 -6.44
CA LEU A 102 -9.55 10.87 -6.08
C LEU A 102 -8.47 11.92 -6.40
N TRP A 103 -8.82 12.95 -7.18
CA TRP A 103 -7.86 13.92 -7.66
C TRP A 103 -7.25 14.75 -6.53
N LYS A 104 -5.91 14.77 -6.50
CA LYS A 104 -5.13 15.66 -5.63
C LYS A 104 -4.25 16.57 -6.49
N THR A 105 -4.03 17.79 -6.05
CA THR A 105 -3.29 18.80 -6.83
C THR A 105 -1.91 18.34 -7.29
N HIS A 106 -1.22 17.51 -6.51
CA HIS A 106 0.09 16.99 -6.87
C HIS A 106 0.06 15.99 -8.04
N ALA A 107 -1.11 15.42 -8.38
CA ALA A 107 -1.26 14.56 -9.55
C ALA A 107 -0.96 15.30 -10.88
N LYS A 108 -0.97 16.64 -10.89
CA LYS A 108 -0.54 17.45 -12.03
C LYS A 108 0.92 17.21 -12.47
N ILE A 109 1.74 16.64 -11.62
CA ILE A 109 3.12 16.27 -11.97
C ILE A 109 3.13 15.24 -13.11
N TRP A 110 2.15 14.34 -13.12
CA TRP A 110 2.00 13.28 -14.13
C TRP A 110 0.95 13.59 -15.19
N PHE A 111 -0.10 14.36 -14.84
CA PHE A 111 -1.23 14.68 -15.70
C PHE A 111 -1.32 16.20 -15.90
N THR A 112 -0.56 16.70 -16.87
CA THR A 112 -0.36 18.14 -17.09
C THR A 112 -1.63 18.89 -17.53
N GLU A 113 -2.59 18.20 -18.15
CA GLU A 113 -3.88 18.76 -18.54
C GLU A 113 -4.87 18.82 -17.34
N GLY A 114 -4.45 18.38 -16.15
CA GLY A 114 -5.26 18.41 -14.94
C GLY A 114 -6.24 17.23 -14.84
N VAL A 115 -7.29 17.42 -14.03
CA VAL A 115 -8.28 16.37 -13.73
C VAL A 115 -9.05 15.86 -14.96
N ASP A 116 -9.12 16.67 -16.01
CA ASP A 116 -9.83 16.33 -17.25
C ASP A 116 -8.92 15.66 -18.29
N ASP A 117 -7.66 15.42 -17.97
CA ASP A 117 -6.72 14.71 -18.86
C ASP A 117 -7.31 13.33 -19.26
N PRO A 118 -7.50 13.08 -20.57
CA PRO A 118 -8.15 11.85 -21.05
C PRO A 118 -7.33 10.58 -20.79
N ARG A 119 -6.04 10.73 -20.45
CA ARG A 119 -5.16 9.59 -20.12
C ARG A 119 -5.37 9.07 -18.71
N ILE A 120 -6.12 9.78 -17.85
CA ILE A 120 -6.31 9.33 -16.48
C ILE A 120 -7.32 8.18 -16.45
N SER A 121 -6.91 7.08 -15.85
CA SER A 121 -7.77 5.98 -15.41
C SER A 121 -7.65 5.76 -13.91
N VAL A 122 -8.69 5.20 -13.33
CA VAL A 122 -8.73 4.74 -11.94
C VAL A 122 -8.28 3.29 -11.88
N LEU A 123 -7.40 3.00 -10.95
CA LEU A 123 -7.09 1.65 -10.53
C LEU A 123 -7.65 1.41 -9.13
N LYS A 124 -8.52 0.41 -9.00
CA LYS A 124 -8.97 -0.13 -7.72
C LYS A 124 -8.28 -1.47 -7.47
N VAL A 125 -7.69 -1.64 -6.31
CA VAL A 125 -7.18 -2.93 -5.84
C VAL A 125 -8.04 -3.40 -4.67
N THR A 126 -8.63 -4.59 -4.82
CA THR A 126 -9.31 -5.31 -3.75
C THR A 126 -8.33 -6.34 -3.21
N TYR A 127 -7.97 -6.26 -1.94
CA TYR A 127 -7.05 -7.23 -1.34
C TYR A 127 -7.78 -8.53 -0.99
N ASP A 128 -7.08 -9.65 -1.13
CA ASP A 128 -7.56 -10.99 -0.76
C ASP A 128 -6.94 -11.41 0.58
N ASP A 129 -5.66 -11.16 0.74
CA ASP A 129 -4.89 -11.38 1.98
C ASP A 129 -3.72 -10.41 2.08
N GLY A 130 -3.05 -10.41 3.20
CA GLY A 130 -1.88 -9.58 3.41
C GLY A 130 -1.13 -9.91 4.70
N HIS A 131 0.00 -9.24 4.86
CA HIS A 131 0.80 -9.32 6.08
C HIS A 131 1.37 -7.96 6.43
N TYR A 132 1.45 -7.65 7.73
CA TYR A 132 1.99 -6.40 8.21
C TYR A 132 3.07 -6.60 9.27
N TRP A 133 4.00 -5.66 9.31
CA TRP A 133 4.99 -5.48 10.38
C TRP A 133 4.89 -4.04 10.87
N ASP A 134 4.81 -3.87 12.18
CA ASP A 134 4.68 -2.56 12.82
C ASP A 134 5.38 -2.59 14.19
N THR A 135 5.38 -1.49 14.90
CA THR A 135 5.88 -1.39 16.26
C THR A 135 4.74 -1.13 17.24
N LYS A 136 4.78 -1.79 18.40
CA LYS A 136 3.78 -1.59 19.47
C LYS A 136 3.80 -0.19 20.05
N HIS A 137 4.98 0.45 20.03
CA HIS A 137 5.24 1.72 20.68
C HIS A 137 5.95 2.67 19.72
N GLY A 138 5.73 3.97 19.89
CA GLY A 138 6.36 5.00 19.05
C GLY A 138 7.89 4.97 19.06
N LYS A 139 8.50 5.59 18.04
CA LYS A 139 9.96 5.61 17.78
C LYS A 139 10.84 5.89 18.98
N ILE A 140 10.39 6.71 19.94
CA ILE A 140 11.17 7.08 21.15
C ILE A 140 11.33 5.85 22.06
N VAL A 141 10.27 5.08 22.26
CA VAL A 141 10.30 3.86 23.09
C VAL A 141 11.14 2.79 22.43
N GLN A 142 11.06 2.65 21.12
CA GLN A 142 11.87 1.72 20.33
C GLN A 142 13.36 2.04 20.45
N LEU A 143 13.76 3.31 20.31
CA LEU A 143 15.15 3.75 20.47
C LEU A 143 15.69 3.50 21.89
N THR A 144 14.88 3.73 22.92
CA THR A 144 15.27 3.45 24.29
C THR A 144 15.43 1.95 24.57
N LYS A 145 14.55 1.11 24.02
CA LYS A 145 14.64 -0.36 24.10
C LYS A 145 15.87 -0.88 23.34
N MET A 146 16.16 -0.35 22.14
CA MET A 146 17.37 -0.71 21.40
C MET A 146 18.64 -0.34 22.17
N ALA A 147 18.72 0.84 22.78
CA ALA A 147 19.85 1.25 23.59
C ALA A 147 20.01 0.36 24.84
N ALA A 148 18.91 0.03 25.52
CA ALA A 148 18.91 -0.88 26.65
C ALA A 148 19.32 -2.31 26.26
N SER A 149 18.92 -2.79 25.10
CA SER A 149 19.31 -4.09 24.53
C SER A 149 20.82 -4.18 24.31
N LEU A 150 21.44 -3.12 23.76
CA LEU A 150 22.89 -3.05 23.57
C LEU A 150 23.66 -3.09 24.90
N LEU A 151 23.13 -2.46 25.97
CA LEU A 151 23.76 -2.43 27.29
C LEU A 151 23.54 -3.72 28.08
N THR A 152 22.41 -4.37 27.93
CA THR A 152 22.01 -5.54 28.73
C THR A 152 22.27 -6.87 28.05
N GLY A 153 22.53 -6.88 26.73
CA GLY A 153 22.66 -8.08 25.91
C GLY A 153 21.35 -8.88 25.78
N LYS A 154 20.22 -8.31 26.18
CA LYS A 154 18.89 -8.94 26.06
C LYS A 154 18.14 -8.31 24.89
N THR A 155 17.54 -9.14 24.04
CA THR A 155 16.67 -8.68 22.95
C THR A 155 15.41 -8.07 23.54
N MET A 156 15.17 -6.78 23.28
CA MET A 156 13.93 -6.07 23.64
C MET A 156 13.21 -5.70 22.34
N ASP A 157 12.65 -6.72 21.70
CA ASP A 157 11.89 -6.57 20.47
C ASP A 157 10.54 -5.92 20.76
N ASP A 158 10.22 -4.84 20.05
CA ASP A 158 8.96 -4.08 20.15
C ASP A 158 8.09 -4.27 18.89
N GLY A 159 8.48 -5.19 18.03
CA GLY A 159 7.77 -5.49 16.80
C GLY A 159 6.43 -6.18 17.05
N ILE A 160 5.46 -5.88 16.21
CA ILE A 160 4.21 -6.60 16.06
C ILE A 160 4.00 -6.90 14.59
N GLU A 161 3.62 -8.12 14.29
CA GLU A 161 3.34 -8.57 12.93
C GLU A 161 2.12 -9.46 12.91
N GLY A 162 1.51 -9.64 11.77
CA GLY A 162 0.38 -10.55 11.64
C GLY A 162 -0.23 -10.56 10.26
N ASP A 163 -1.05 -11.58 10.03
CA ASP A 163 -1.82 -11.71 8.81
C ASP A 163 -3.07 -10.81 8.86
N LEU A 164 -3.49 -10.39 7.68
CA LEU A 164 -4.68 -9.60 7.40
C LEU A 164 -5.62 -10.46 6.55
N ASN A 165 -6.73 -10.92 7.13
CA ASN A 165 -7.71 -11.81 6.51
C ASN A 165 -9.11 -11.18 6.49
#